data_e60e5b1f52c84a4fe280023772f18397
#
_entry.id   e60e5b1f52c84a4fe280023772f18397
#
_cell.length_a   1.000
_cell.length_b   1.000
_cell.length_c   1.000
_cell.angle_alpha   90.00
_cell.angle_beta   90.00
_cell.angle_gamma   90.00
#
_symmetry.space_group_name_H-M   'P 1'
#
loop_
_entity.id
_entity.type
_entity.pdbx_description
1 polymer ?
#
loop_
_entity_poly.entity_id
_entity_poly.type
_entity_poly.pdbx_seq_one_letter_code
_entity_poly.pdbx_strand_id
1 'polypeptide(L)'
;HYIGHSHLFGEQIRYLVQSEKYGYIGALSYNSASWRLFDRDRWIGWNEENRKKHLNRIICNSRFLIMPHIRVKNLASHILGAGAEQVKKDWVDKYKNEPVLIETFVDTTLYEGTSYKAANFEYIGETKGRGRNDIKHKNSETVKGIYMYVLDKKFKDILCAGQENSGEIEKACDWAEEEFGKVELGDKRLRDRLMIIARDFYGNTEGSIPQACKSRAKAKAAYRFFDNEEVKMDALLKSHYKSTHARMRDEKVILAIQDTTSLNYSTHAATEDLGQIGTLPNTMGLNVHDTMAFNVEGTPLGLINVQCWARNPKKYGKKHLRKELTIEEKESNKWLISFQSACEIQKVERKKTIVSIGDREADIYDLFKLALSDGNNAKLLIRACQNRVVAGEQDLIWEHVRKVEFAGKLQIHVPRKGNQKSREAELTIRFKEVELKAPAAKKDKKNIT
;
A
#
# COMPACT_ATOMS: atom_id res chain seq x y z
N HIS A 1 -27.44 -11.31 19.52
CA HIS A 1 -26.78 -11.34 18.20
C HIS A 1 -25.29 -11.06 18.41
N TYR A 2 -24.41 -11.87 17.84
CA TYR A 2 -22.96 -11.80 18.07
C TYR A 2 -22.29 -10.46 17.66
N ILE A 3 -22.94 -9.65 16.79
CA ILE A 3 -22.44 -8.36 16.33
C ILE A 3 -22.73 -7.22 17.33
N GLY A 4 -23.51 -7.47 18.36
CA GLY A 4 -23.87 -6.45 19.38
C GLY A 4 -24.67 -5.27 18.85
N HIS A 5 -24.73 -4.18 19.62
CA HIS A 5 -25.36 -2.92 19.20
C HIS A 5 -24.34 -2.06 18.46
N SER A 6 -24.46 -1.96 17.13
CA SER A 6 -23.76 -0.95 16.35
C SER A 6 -24.77 -0.01 15.69
N HIS A 7 -24.49 1.29 15.68
CA HIS A 7 -25.28 2.24 14.92
C HIS A 7 -25.11 1.93 13.42
N LEU A 8 -26.25 1.69 12.74
CA LEU A 8 -26.29 1.59 11.28
C LEU A 8 -26.32 3.00 10.71
N PHE A 9 -25.55 3.24 9.65
CA PHE A 9 -25.47 4.55 9.00
C PHE A 9 -26.32 4.58 7.73
N GLY A 10 -26.84 5.76 7.40
CA GLY A 10 -27.61 6.01 6.19
C GLY A 10 -29.04 5.51 6.27
N GLU A 11 -29.61 5.27 5.08
CA GLU A 11 -30.98 4.75 4.90
C GLU A 11 -31.10 3.34 5.48
N GLN A 12 -32.23 3.02 6.11
CA GLN A 12 -32.44 1.71 6.77
C GLN A 12 -33.89 1.26 6.73
N ILE A 13 -34.06 -0.05 6.53
CA ILE A 13 -35.34 -0.77 6.69
C ILE A 13 -35.07 -2.00 7.54
N ARG A 14 -36.01 -2.29 8.45
CA ARG A 14 -35.95 -3.45 9.34
C ARG A 14 -37.24 -4.22 9.25
N TYR A 15 -37.14 -5.53 9.22
CA TYR A 15 -38.26 -6.45 9.19
C TYR A 15 -38.24 -7.36 10.41
N LEU A 16 -39.40 -7.61 10.97
CA LEU A 16 -39.67 -8.73 11.86
C LEU A 16 -40.34 -9.83 11.04
N VAL A 17 -39.86 -11.04 11.19
CA VAL A 17 -40.44 -12.21 10.53
C VAL A 17 -41.38 -12.91 11.49
N GLN A 18 -42.63 -13.01 11.12
CA GLN A 18 -43.66 -13.63 11.93
C GLN A 18 -44.21 -14.91 11.24
N SER A 19 -44.47 -15.92 12.03
CA SER A 19 -45.13 -17.14 11.65
C SER A 19 -46.46 -17.25 12.39
N GLU A 20 -47.52 -17.66 11.73
CA GLU A 20 -48.78 -17.89 12.41
C GLU A 20 -48.69 -18.91 13.53
N LYS A 21 -47.87 -19.93 13.35
CA LYS A 21 -47.67 -21.00 14.34
C LYS A 21 -46.74 -20.66 15.49
N TYR A 22 -45.67 -19.89 15.22
CA TYR A 22 -44.55 -19.69 16.17
C TYR A 22 -44.38 -18.24 16.62
N GLY A 23 -45.24 -17.30 16.20
CA GLY A 23 -45.07 -15.89 16.48
C GLY A 23 -43.86 -15.29 15.77
N TYR A 24 -43.11 -14.41 16.45
CA TYR A 24 -41.91 -13.83 15.85
C TYR A 24 -40.76 -14.85 15.82
N ILE A 25 -40.27 -15.17 14.63
CA ILE A 25 -39.27 -16.20 14.39
C ILE A 25 -37.92 -15.68 13.92
N GLY A 26 -37.84 -14.40 13.52
CA GLY A 26 -36.61 -13.83 13.03
C GLY A 26 -36.68 -12.34 12.75
N ALA A 27 -35.58 -11.77 12.28
CA ALA A 27 -35.48 -10.38 11.87
C ALA A 27 -34.46 -10.19 10.76
N LEU A 28 -34.70 -9.20 9.88
CA LEU A 28 -33.80 -8.75 8.83
C LEU A 28 -33.58 -7.24 8.98
N SER A 29 -32.36 -6.78 8.62
CA SER A 29 -32.07 -5.36 8.54
C SER A 29 -31.27 -5.06 7.30
N TYR A 30 -31.69 -4.03 6.59
CA TYR A 30 -31.02 -3.50 5.42
C TYR A 30 -30.62 -2.06 5.66
N ASN A 31 -29.46 -1.64 5.17
CA ASN A 31 -28.97 -0.26 5.23
C ASN A 31 -28.16 0.11 3.98
N SER A 32 -27.72 1.36 3.89
CA SER A 32 -26.84 1.82 2.80
C SER A 32 -25.58 0.96 2.68
N ALA A 33 -25.13 0.74 1.44
CA ALA A 33 -23.96 -0.06 1.11
C ALA A 33 -22.65 0.51 1.69
N SER A 34 -21.62 -0.30 1.73
CA SER A 34 -20.27 0.11 2.07
C SER A 34 -19.70 1.07 1.03
N TRP A 35 -19.07 2.19 1.47
CA TRP A 35 -18.57 3.23 0.57
C TRP A 35 -17.56 2.71 -0.45
N ARG A 36 -16.60 1.92 -0.03
CA ARG A 36 -15.59 1.28 -0.88
C ARG A 36 -15.48 -0.20 -0.53
N LEU A 37 -15.58 -1.06 -1.55
CA LEU A 37 -15.45 -2.49 -1.40
C LEU A 37 -14.83 -3.07 -2.68
N PHE A 38 -13.53 -3.34 -2.62
CA PHE A 38 -12.72 -3.67 -3.79
C PHE A 38 -13.30 -4.79 -4.66
N ASP A 39 -13.65 -5.93 -4.05
CA ASP A 39 -14.15 -7.09 -4.80
C ASP A 39 -15.54 -6.83 -5.40
N ARG A 40 -16.41 -6.09 -4.70
CA ARG A 40 -17.70 -5.65 -5.25
C ARG A 40 -17.51 -4.70 -6.42
N ASP A 41 -16.67 -3.67 -6.25
CA ASP A 41 -16.47 -2.64 -7.26
C ASP A 41 -15.85 -3.25 -8.52
N ARG A 42 -14.95 -4.21 -8.36
CA ARG A 42 -14.38 -5.02 -9.44
C ARG A 42 -15.41 -5.94 -10.12
N TRP A 43 -16.27 -6.60 -9.34
CA TRP A 43 -17.30 -7.51 -9.86
C TRP A 43 -18.35 -6.77 -10.67
N ILE A 44 -18.74 -5.56 -10.26
CA ILE A 44 -19.65 -4.67 -11.00
C ILE A 44 -18.97 -4.14 -12.27
N GLY A 45 -17.68 -3.74 -12.18
CA GLY A 45 -16.91 -3.20 -13.29
C GLY A 45 -17.10 -1.69 -13.52
N TRP A 46 -17.59 -0.95 -12.52
CA TRP A 46 -17.77 0.49 -12.61
C TRP A 46 -16.50 1.29 -12.27
N ASN A 47 -16.37 2.51 -12.82
CA ASN A 47 -15.34 3.46 -12.46
C ASN A 47 -15.71 4.21 -11.16
N GLU A 48 -14.79 5.07 -10.67
CA GLU A 48 -15.00 5.81 -9.43
C GLU A 48 -16.14 6.83 -9.52
N GLU A 49 -16.33 7.44 -10.67
CA GLU A 49 -17.40 8.41 -10.92
C GLU A 49 -18.78 7.72 -10.84
N ASN A 50 -18.95 6.62 -11.57
CA ASN A 50 -20.18 5.83 -11.54
C ASN A 50 -20.44 5.23 -10.15
N ARG A 51 -19.38 4.81 -9.44
CA ARG A 51 -19.54 4.37 -8.06
C ARG A 51 -20.09 5.49 -7.17
N LYS A 52 -19.55 6.70 -7.24
CA LYS A 52 -20.07 7.84 -6.46
C LYS A 52 -21.52 8.17 -6.81
N LYS A 53 -21.87 8.10 -8.10
CA LYS A 53 -23.20 8.43 -8.60
C LYS A 53 -24.26 7.36 -8.28
N HIS A 54 -23.90 6.08 -8.33
CA HIS A 54 -24.85 4.97 -8.28
C HIS A 54 -24.73 4.07 -7.04
N LEU A 55 -23.82 4.37 -6.07
CA LEU A 55 -23.64 3.57 -4.86
C LEU A 55 -24.94 3.42 -4.04
N ASN A 56 -25.81 4.42 -4.07
CA ASN A 56 -27.12 4.40 -3.40
C ASN A 56 -28.07 3.36 -3.96
N ARG A 57 -27.80 2.82 -5.16
CA ARG A 57 -28.56 1.69 -5.76
C ARG A 57 -28.12 0.32 -5.27
N ILE A 58 -27.17 0.27 -4.35
CA ILE A 58 -26.75 -0.94 -3.65
C ILE A 58 -27.14 -0.80 -2.18
N ILE A 59 -27.76 -1.84 -1.63
CA ILE A 59 -28.13 -1.90 -0.23
C ILE A 59 -27.39 -3.05 0.46
N CYS A 60 -27.20 -2.96 1.78
CA CYS A 60 -26.49 -3.96 2.56
C CYS A 60 -27.47 -4.70 3.49
N ASN A 61 -27.57 -6.03 3.38
CA ASN A 61 -28.18 -6.85 4.41
C ASN A 61 -27.23 -6.96 5.60
N SER A 62 -27.40 -6.05 6.56
CA SER A 62 -26.48 -5.89 7.69
C SER A 62 -26.78 -6.77 8.88
N ARG A 63 -28.00 -7.28 8.99
CA ARG A 63 -28.46 -8.17 10.05
C ARG A 63 -29.41 -9.22 9.51
N PHE A 64 -29.17 -10.44 9.89
CA PHE A 64 -30.08 -11.55 9.70
C PHE A 64 -30.08 -12.43 10.95
N LEU A 65 -31.25 -12.67 11.50
CA LEU A 65 -31.44 -13.47 12.70
C LEU A 65 -32.63 -14.41 12.52
N ILE A 66 -32.44 -15.67 12.86
CA ILE A 66 -33.50 -16.62 13.16
C ILE A 66 -33.39 -16.99 14.63
N MET A 67 -34.51 -17.04 15.33
CA MET A 67 -34.52 -17.40 16.75
C MET A 67 -33.95 -18.81 16.96
N PRO A 68 -33.07 -19.04 17.95
CA PRO A 68 -32.30 -20.29 18.09
C PRO A 68 -33.17 -21.55 18.29
N HIS A 69 -34.39 -21.38 18.80
CA HIS A 69 -35.34 -22.47 19.03
C HIS A 69 -36.13 -22.88 17.78
N ILE A 70 -36.05 -22.08 16.71
CA ILE A 70 -36.74 -22.37 15.44
C ILE A 70 -35.81 -23.24 14.56
N ARG A 71 -36.28 -24.48 14.33
CA ARG A 71 -35.54 -25.49 13.51
C ARG A 71 -36.43 -25.96 12.36
N VAL A 72 -36.48 -25.17 11.29
CA VAL A 72 -37.19 -25.49 10.08
C VAL A 72 -36.22 -25.56 8.91
N LYS A 73 -36.23 -26.65 8.17
CA LYS A 73 -35.35 -26.88 7.02
C LYS A 73 -35.54 -25.76 5.98
N ASN A 74 -34.45 -25.24 5.44
CA ASN A 74 -34.42 -24.18 4.40
C ASN A 74 -35.09 -22.84 4.81
N LEU A 75 -35.50 -22.66 6.06
CA LEU A 75 -36.18 -21.45 6.50
C LEU A 75 -35.30 -20.19 6.26
N ALA A 76 -34.00 -20.28 6.53
CA ALA A 76 -33.08 -19.16 6.37
C ALA A 76 -33.01 -18.64 4.93
N SER A 77 -32.83 -19.53 3.96
CA SER A 77 -32.78 -19.14 2.55
C SER A 77 -34.14 -18.63 2.04
N HIS A 78 -35.24 -19.20 2.54
CA HIS A 78 -36.57 -18.72 2.18
C HIS A 78 -36.85 -17.31 2.70
N ILE A 79 -36.52 -17.03 3.96
CA ILE A 79 -36.64 -15.68 4.55
C ILE A 79 -35.72 -14.66 3.83
N LEU A 80 -34.50 -15.05 3.46
CA LEU A 80 -33.58 -14.18 2.72
C LEU A 80 -34.13 -13.83 1.34
N GLY A 81 -34.67 -14.81 0.60
CA GLY A 81 -35.29 -14.57 -0.70
C GLY A 81 -36.53 -13.66 -0.62
N ALA A 82 -37.47 -13.98 0.27
CA ALA A 82 -38.64 -13.14 0.49
C ALA A 82 -38.29 -11.71 0.95
N GLY A 83 -37.26 -11.59 1.84
CA GLY A 83 -36.77 -10.31 2.28
C GLY A 83 -36.12 -9.48 1.16
N ALA A 84 -35.45 -10.12 0.21
CA ALA A 84 -34.86 -9.45 -0.94
C ALA A 84 -35.93 -8.89 -1.89
N GLU A 85 -37.00 -9.64 -2.14
CA GLU A 85 -38.11 -9.17 -2.97
C GLU A 85 -38.86 -8.02 -2.29
N GLN A 86 -39.13 -8.13 -0.99
CA GLN A 86 -39.87 -7.13 -0.25
C GLN A 86 -39.10 -5.83 -0.11
N VAL A 87 -37.80 -5.91 0.23
CA VAL A 87 -36.98 -4.71 0.45
C VAL A 87 -36.83 -3.89 -0.82
N LYS A 88 -36.81 -4.50 -2.01
CA LYS A 88 -36.79 -3.77 -3.28
C LYS A 88 -37.95 -2.80 -3.40
N LYS A 89 -39.18 -3.26 -3.08
CA LYS A 89 -40.40 -2.46 -3.14
C LYS A 89 -40.42 -1.36 -2.08
N ASP A 90 -40.20 -1.74 -0.83
CA ASP A 90 -40.25 -0.82 0.30
C ASP A 90 -39.13 0.25 0.28
N TRP A 91 -37.99 -0.07 -0.34
CA TRP A 91 -36.90 0.90 -0.51
C TRP A 91 -37.26 1.98 -1.51
N VAL A 92 -37.91 1.60 -2.63
CA VAL A 92 -38.45 2.54 -3.62
C VAL A 92 -39.50 3.42 -2.98
N ASP A 93 -40.43 2.83 -2.25
CA ASP A 93 -41.54 3.56 -1.61
C ASP A 93 -41.04 4.58 -0.60
N LYS A 94 -40.07 4.18 0.22
CA LYS A 94 -39.56 5.01 1.31
C LYS A 94 -38.53 6.03 0.86
N TYR A 95 -37.57 5.65 0.00
CA TYR A 95 -36.40 6.48 -0.34
C TYR A 95 -36.41 6.98 -1.79
N LYS A 96 -37.40 6.62 -2.59
CA LYS A 96 -37.54 7.00 -4.00
C LYS A 96 -36.30 6.63 -4.84
N ASN A 97 -35.60 5.59 -4.43
CA ASN A 97 -34.41 5.06 -5.07
C ASN A 97 -34.55 3.56 -5.26
N GLU A 98 -34.34 3.07 -6.49
CA GLU A 98 -34.50 1.66 -6.80
C GLU A 98 -33.18 0.90 -6.61
N PRO A 99 -33.08 -0.01 -5.62
CA PRO A 99 -31.89 -0.83 -5.45
C PRO A 99 -31.82 -1.93 -6.53
N VAL A 100 -30.64 -2.14 -7.08
CA VAL A 100 -30.36 -3.16 -8.09
C VAL A 100 -29.55 -4.33 -7.57
N LEU A 101 -28.86 -4.15 -6.43
CA LEU A 101 -28.04 -5.15 -5.77
C LEU A 101 -28.20 -5.11 -4.24
N ILE A 102 -28.06 -6.29 -3.62
CA ILE A 102 -27.89 -6.41 -2.16
C ILE A 102 -26.51 -6.99 -1.89
N GLU A 103 -25.70 -6.32 -1.05
CA GLU A 103 -24.46 -6.87 -0.50
C GLU A 103 -24.69 -7.42 0.91
N THR A 104 -23.90 -8.41 1.32
CA THR A 104 -23.86 -8.87 2.71
C THR A 104 -22.48 -9.43 3.06
N PHE A 105 -22.17 -9.48 4.35
CA PHE A 105 -20.88 -9.91 4.88
C PHE A 105 -21.07 -11.08 5.85
N VAL A 106 -20.40 -12.19 5.57
CA VAL A 106 -20.45 -13.40 6.40
C VAL A 106 -19.08 -13.63 7.03
N ASP A 107 -19.03 -13.77 8.33
CA ASP A 107 -17.81 -14.16 9.04
C ASP A 107 -17.47 -15.60 8.69
N THR A 108 -16.45 -15.80 7.85
CA THR A 108 -16.04 -17.10 7.33
C THR A 108 -15.36 -17.98 8.37
N THR A 109 -14.97 -17.42 9.51
CA THR A 109 -14.43 -18.20 10.62
C THR A 109 -15.52 -18.93 11.41
N LEU A 110 -16.75 -18.42 11.34
CA LEU A 110 -17.91 -18.95 12.06
C LEU A 110 -18.95 -19.60 11.16
N TYR A 111 -19.06 -19.16 9.89
CA TYR A 111 -20.15 -19.57 9.00
C TYR A 111 -19.67 -19.77 7.56
N GLU A 112 -20.13 -20.81 6.91
CA GLU A 112 -19.82 -21.11 5.50
C GLU A 112 -20.67 -20.32 4.47
N GLY A 113 -21.59 -19.49 4.93
CA GLY A 113 -22.50 -18.74 4.07
C GLY A 113 -23.57 -19.58 3.36
N THR A 114 -23.81 -20.80 3.80
CA THR A 114 -24.70 -21.79 3.16
C THR A 114 -26.12 -21.24 2.91
N SER A 115 -26.67 -20.53 3.90
CA SER A 115 -28.02 -19.92 3.78
C SER A 115 -28.09 -18.86 2.69
N TYR A 116 -27.04 -18.05 2.54
CA TYR A 116 -26.95 -17.04 1.49
C TYR A 116 -26.78 -17.67 0.11
N LYS A 117 -25.90 -18.66 -0.03
CA LYS A 117 -25.75 -19.42 -1.28
C LYS A 117 -27.06 -20.07 -1.71
N ALA A 118 -27.78 -20.69 -0.76
CA ALA A 118 -29.09 -21.30 -1.01
C ALA A 118 -30.18 -20.28 -1.32
N ALA A 119 -29.99 -19.00 -1.00
CA ALA A 119 -30.88 -17.90 -1.37
C ALA A 119 -30.40 -17.15 -2.63
N ASN A 120 -29.55 -17.76 -3.46
CA ASN A 120 -28.99 -17.22 -4.71
C ASN A 120 -28.09 -16.00 -4.54
N PHE A 121 -27.45 -15.83 -3.39
CA PHE A 121 -26.35 -14.90 -3.25
C PHE A 121 -25.07 -15.50 -3.82
N GLU A 122 -24.36 -14.73 -4.65
CA GLU A 122 -23.08 -15.10 -5.23
C GLU A 122 -21.92 -14.65 -4.33
N TYR A 123 -20.99 -15.55 -4.03
CA TYR A 123 -19.75 -15.21 -3.33
C TYR A 123 -18.77 -14.55 -4.29
N ILE A 124 -18.32 -13.32 -4.01
CA ILE A 124 -17.49 -12.54 -4.93
C ILE A 124 -16.07 -12.24 -4.37
N GLY A 125 -15.81 -12.52 -3.11
CA GLY A 125 -14.50 -12.26 -2.48
C GLY A 125 -14.58 -12.07 -0.99
N GLU A 126 -13.57 -11.45 -0.40
CA GLU A 126 -13.43 -11.26 1.04
C GLU A 126 -13.10 -9.82 1.42
N THR A 127 -13.52 -9.40 2.60
CA THR A 127 -13.11 -8.11 3.18
C THR A 127 -11.67 -8.16 3.66
N LYS A 128 -11.01 -7.00 3.73
CA LYS A 128 -9.62 -6.91 4.22
C LYS A 128 -9.50 -6.96 5.75
N GLY A 129 -10.55 -7.32 6.51
CA GLY A 129 -10.51 -7.37 7.98
C GLY A 129 -10.32 -6.01 8.66
N ARG A 130 -10.63 -4.91 7.99
CA ARG A 130 -10.51 -3.55 8.53
C ARG A 130 -11.86 -3.04 8.99
N GLY A 131 -11.95 -2.58 10.24
CA GLY A 131 -13.15 -1.94 10.78
C GLY A 131 -13.47 -0.62 10.07
N ARG A 132 -14.76 -0.31 9.90
CA ARG A 132 -15.26 0.88 9.20
C ARG A 132 -14.72 2.21 9.76
N ASN A 133 -14.31 2.24 11.04
CA ASN A 133 -13.82 3.41 11.78
C ASN A 133 -12.39 3.25 12.30
N ASP A 134 -11.65 2.23 11.87
CA ASP A 134 -10.30 1.99 12.36
C ASP A 134 -9.25 2.77 11.57
N ILE A 135 -9.25 4.10 11.76
CA ILE A 135 -8.24 5.02 11.21
C ILE A 135 -6.82 4.70 11.75
N LYS A 136 -6.73 3.94 12.84
CA LYS A 136 -5.46 3.69 13.57
C LYS A 136 -4.95 2.26 13.44
N HIS A 137 -5.57 1.41 12.63
CA HIS A 137 -5.16 -0.01 12.40
C HIS A 137 -4.95 -0.83 13.70
N LYS A 138 -5.71 -0.55 14.76
CA LYS A 138 -5.55 -1.18 16.08
C LYS A 138 -6.45 -2.39 16.32
N ASN A 139 -7.53 -2.52 15.57
CA ASN A 139 -8.48 -3.64 15.69
C ASN A 139 -8.53 -4.41 14.38
N SER A 140 -7.92 -5.60 14.34
CA SER A 140 -8.16 -6.54 13.26
C SER A 140 -9.58 -7.11 13.43
N GLU A 141 -10.52 -6.66 12.60
CA GLU A 141 -11.80 -7.36 12.47
C GLU A 141 -11.58 -8.67 11.68
N THR A 142 -12.44 -9.65 11.94
CA THR A 142 -12.42 -10.91 11.19
C THR A 142 -12.65 -10.67 9.69
N VAL A 143 -11.92 -11.40 8.86
CA VAL A 143 -12.14 -11.42 7.40
C VAL A 143 -13.53 -11.98 7.15
N LYS A 144 -14.34 -11.27 6.35
CA LYS A 144 -15.72 -11.65 6.04
C LYS A 144 -15.86 -11.93 4.55
N GLY A 145 -16.52 -13.02 4.20
CA GLY A 145 -16.90 -13.29 2.82
C GLY A 145 -17.95 -12.28 2.35
N ILE A 146 -17.78 -11.79 1.13
CA ILE A 146 -18.68 -10.84 0.48
C ILE A 146 -19.61 -11.62 -0.42
N TYR A 147 -20.90 -11.43 -0.23
CA TYR A 147 -21.96 -12.06 -1.03
C TYR A 147 -22.83 -10.99 -1.65
N MET A 148 -23.19 -11.18 -2.93
CA MET A 148 -24.05 -10.28 -3.70
C MET A 148 -25.32 -10.99 -4.15
N TYR A 149 -26.44 -10.28 -4.04
CA TYR A 149 -27.72 -10.73 -4.62
C TYR A 149 -28.16 -9.74 -5.69
N VAL A 150 -28.53 -10.27 -6.86
CA VAL A 150 -28.92 -9.46 -8.02
C VAL A 150 -30.43 -9.23 -7.97
N LEU A 151 -30.87 -7.99 -7.71
CA LEU A 151 -32.26 -7.54 -7.73
C LEU A 151 -32.72 -7.19 -9.14
N ASP A 152 -31.79 -6.73 -9.99
CA ASP A 152 -32.04 -6.43 -11.39
C ASP A 152 -30.94 -7.03 -12.27
N LYS A 153 -31.30 -7.86 -13.23
CA LYS A 153 -30.32 -8.51 -14.13
C LYS A 153 -29.52 -7.52 -15.00
N LYS A 154 -30.06 -6.33 -15.22
CA LYS A 154 -29.41 -5.24 -15.96
C LYS A 154 -28.57 -4.34 -15.07
N PHE A 155 -28.22 -4.77 -13.85
CA PHE A 155 -27.50 -3.95 -12.89
C PHE A 155 -26.20 -3.37 -13.43
N LYS A 156 -25.48 -4.09 -14.29
CA LYS A 156 -24.24 -3.57 -14.90
C LYS A 156 -24.53 -2.41 -15.84
N ASP A 157 -25.53 -2.51 -16.67
CA ASP A 157 -25.95 -1.43 -17.59
C ASP A 157 -26.39 -0.19 -16.80
N ILE A 158 -27.06 -0.40 -15.67
CA ILE A 158 -27.56 0.67 -14.80
C ILE A 158 -26.42 1.33 -14.02
N LEU A 159 -25.55 0.55 -13.42
CA LEU A 159 -24.48 1.04 -12.55
C LEU A 159 -23.28 1.60 -13.33
N CYS A 160 -23.07 1.14 -14.57
CA CYS A 160 -22.03 1.60 -15.47
C CYS A 160 -22.58 2.55 -16.57
N ALA A 161 -23.80 3.05 -16.44
CA ALA A 161 -24.41 3.94 -17.42
C ALA A 161 -23.59 5.23 -17.63
N GLY A 162 -23.35 5.59 -18.91
CA GLY A 162 -22.56 6.76 -19.27
C GLY A 162 -21.03 6.55 -19.21
N GLN A 163 -20.57 5.32 -18.91
CA GLN A 163 -19.22 4.95 -19.31
C GLN A 163 -19.22 4.91 -20.85
N GLU A 164 -18.48 5.82 -21.47
CA GLU A 164 -18.19 5.69 -22.90
C GLU A 164 -17.57 4.30 -23.07
N ASN A 165 -18.26 3.47 -23.82
CA ASN A 165 -17.69 2.24 -24.37
C ASN A 165 -16.63 2.70 -25.39
N SER A 166 -15.48 3.16 -24.92
CA SER A 166 -14.26 3.02 -25.68
C SER A 166 -14.19 1.52 -25.95
N GLY A 167 -14.34 1.11 -27.19
CA GLY A 167 -14.56 -0.27 -27.68
C GLY A 167 -13.46 -1.28 -27.40
N GLU A 168 -12.77 -1.13 -26.30
CA GLU A 168 -12.11 -2.11 -25.47
C GLU A 168 -12.89 -2.09 -24.16
N ILE A 169 -13.51 -3.23 -23.80
CA ILE A 169 -13.68 -3.56 -22.40
C ILE A 169 -12.29 -3.30 -21.82
N GLU A 170 -12.06 -2.17 -21.13
CA GLU A 170 -10.99 -2.11 -20.15
C GLU A 170 -11.29 -3.33 -19.26
N LYS A 171 -10.63 -4.42 -19.54
CA LYS A 171 -10.44 -5.52 -18.60
C LYS A 171 -10.00 -4.81 -17.36
N ALA A 172 -10.87 -4.74 -16.32
CA ALA A 172 -10.60 -4.07 -15.06
C ALA A 172 -9.16 -4.37 -14.75
N CYS A 173 -8.27 -3.37 -14.96
CA CYS A 173 -6.89 -3.62 -15.31
C CYS A 173 -6.31 -4.41 -14.15
N ASP A 174 -5.99 -5.64 -14.39
CA ASP A 174 -5.47 -6.53 -13.36
C ASP A 174 -4.11 -5.95 -12.98
N TRP A 175 -4.05 -5.31 -11.83
CA TRP A 175 -2.83 -4.65 -11.38
C TRP A 175 -1.59 -5.57 -11.49
N ALA A 176 -1.76 -6.90 -11.32
CA ALA A 176 -0.67 -7.85 -11.47
C ALA A 176 -0.27 -8.03 -12.94
N GLU A 177 -1.23 -7.92 -13.87
CA GLU A 177 -0.97 -7.89 -15.31
C GLU A 177 -0.28 -6.59 -15.72
N GLU A 178 -0.73 -5.43 -15.20
CA GLU A 178 -0.06 -4.14 -15.44
C GLU A 178 1.37 -4.15 -14.94
N GLU A 179 1.57 -4.67 -13.73
CA GLU A 179 2.86 -4.65 -13.05
C GLU A 179 3.84 -5.68 -13.63
N PHE A 180 3.36 -6.89 -13.92
CA PHE A 180 4.21 -8.04 -14.26
C PHE A 180 3.89 -8.72 -15.60
N GLY A 181 2.84 -8.30 -16.30
CA GLY A 181 2.44 -8.92 -17.57
C GLY A 181 3.49 -8.82 -18.68
N LYS A 182 4.41 -7.85 -18.58
CA LYS A 182 5.53 -7.62 -19.51
C LYS A 182 6.88 -8.07 -18.95
N VAL A 183 6.91 -8.82 -17.85
CA VAL A 183 8.15 -9.33 -17.28
C VAL A 183 8.81 -10.33 -18.26
N GLU A 184 10.11 -10.17 -18.45
CA GLU A 184 10.92 -10.99 -19.34
C GLU A 184 11.50 -12.18 -18.53
N LEU A 185 10.70 -13.24 -18.37
CA LEU A 185 11.13 -14.53 -17.88
C LEU A 185 11.07 -15.50 -19.05
N GLY A 186 12.05 -16.34 -19.22
CA GLY A 186 12.22 -17.21 -20.41
C GLY A 186 11.01 -18.10 -20.73
N ASP A 187 10.15 -18.39 -19.76
CA ASP A 187 8.94 -19.19 -19.91
C ASP A 187 7.67 -18.39 -19.52
N LYS A 188 6.68 -18.38 -20.44
CA LYS A 188 5.36 -17.77 -20.18
C LYS A 188 4.71 -18.29 -18.88
N ARG A 189 4.89 -19.57 -18.56
CA ARG A 189 4.33 -20.18 -17.35
C ARG A 189 4.90 -19.57 -16.07
N LEU A 190 6.16 -19.11 -16.08
CA LEU A 190 6.77 -18.38 -14.96
C LEU A 190 6.10 -17.01 -14.78
N ARG A 191 5.87 -16.28 -15.88
CA ARG A 191 5.15 -15.00 -15.84
C ARG A 191 3.73 -15.17 -15.29
N ASP A 192 2.97 -16.14 -15.80
CA ASP A 192 1.62 -16.41 -15.34
C ASP A 192 1.61 -16.81 -13.84
N ARG A 193 2.62 -17.56 -13.41
CA ARG A 193 2.83 -17.92 -12.00
C ARG A 193 3.15 -16.71 -11.14
N LEU A 194 4.00 -15.80 -11.61
CA LEU A 194 4.32 -14.55 -10.90
C LEU A 194 3.06 -13.73 -10.61
N MET A 195 2.20 -13.57 -11.61
CA MET A 195 0.94 -12.81 -11.44
C MET A 195 0.02 -13.46 -10.41
N ILE A 196 -0.05 -14.80 -10.35
CA ILE A 196 -0.81 -15.52 -9.32
C ILE A 196 -0.21 -15.28 -7.94
N ILE A 197 1.13 -15.40 -7.80
CA ILE A 197 1.83 -15.17 -6.53
C ILE A 197 1.62 -13.73 -6.06
N ALA A 198 1.76 -12.75 -6.96
CA ALA A 198 1.57 -11.34 -6.65
C ALA A 198 0.17 -11.06 -6.10
N ARG A 199 -0.88 -11.63 -6.71
CA ARG A 199 -2.26 -11.52 -6.22
C ARG A 199 -2.46 -12.20 -4.87
N ASP A 200 -1.91 -13.41 -4.69
CA ASP A 200 -2.02 -14.15 -3.43
C ASP A 200 -1.32 -13.39 -2.29
N PHE A 201 -0.12 -12.84 -2.52
CA PHE A 201 0.63 -12.05 -1.53
C PHE A 201 -0.01 -10.71 -1.22
N TYR A 202 -0.53 -10.03 -2.23
CA TYR A 202 -1.31 -8.79 -2.03
C TYR A 202 -2.57 -9.04 -1.18
N GLY A 203 -3.21 -10.18 -1.36
CA GLY A 203 -4.39 -10.59 -0.57
C GLY A 203 -4.10 -10.86 0.91
N ASN A 204 -2.83 -11.12 1.27
CA ASN A 204 -2.39 -11.37 2.65
C ASN A 204 -0.92 -10.96 2.83
N THR A 205 -0.67 -9.66 2.96
CA THR A 205 0.66 -9.05 3.02
C THR A 205 1.45 -9.39 4.29
N GLU A 206 0.79 -9.79 5.37
CA GLU A 206 1.40 -10.11 6.66
C GLU A 206 1.58 -11.63 6.85
N GLY A 207 0.99 -12.43 5.95
CA GLY A 207 1.02 -13.89 6.06
C GLY A 207 2.32 -14.50 5.54
N SER A 208 2.71 -15.66 6.10
CA SER A 208 3.73 -16.50 5.48
C SER A 208 3.29 -16.97 4.09
N ILE A 209 4.23 -17.44 3.26
CA ILE A 209 3.93 -17.94 1.90
C ILE A 209 2.77 -18.96 1.90
N PRO A 210 2.73 -19.98 2.79
CA PRO A 210 1.58 -20.88 2.86
C PRO A 210 0.26 -20.20 3.21
N GLN A 211 0.28 -19.20 4.11
CA GLN A 211 -0.93 -18.47 4.50
C GLN A 211 -1.42 -17.55 3.37
N ALA A 212 -0.51 -16.86 2.68
CA ALA A 212 -0.85 -16.00 1.54
C ALA A 212 -1.42 -16.83 0.37
N CYS A 213 -0.80 -17.96 0.07
CA CYS A 213 -1.25 -18.84 -1.02
C CYS A 213 -2.54 -19.62 -0.73
N LYS A 214 -2.99 -19.71 0.53
CA LYS A 214 -4.25 -20.36 0.96
C LYS A 214 -4.40 -21.84 0.55
N SER A 215 -3.48 -22.42 -0.23
CA SER A 215 -3.49 -23.84 -0.60
C SER A 215 -2.08 -24.41 -0.70
N ARG A 216 -1.94 -25.70 -0.33
CA ARG A 216 -0.65 -26.43 -0.40
C ARG A 216 -0.07 -26.47 -1.83
N ALA A 217 -0.92 -26.61 -2.83
CA ALA A 217 -0.51 -26.65 -4.23
C ALA A 217 0.08 -25.31 -4.68
N LYS A 218 -0.60 -24.18 -4.36
CA LYS A 218 -0.13 -22.83 -4.66
C LYS A 218 1.16 -22.49 -3.89
N ALA A 219 1.25 -22.82 -2.60
CA ALA A 219 2.45 -22.62 -1.80
C ALA A 219 3.65 -23.37 -2.39
N LYS A 220 3.48 -24.68 -2.75
CA LYS A 220 4.54 -25.46 -3.41
C LYS A 220 4.94 -24.85 -4.75
N ALA A 221 3.99 -24.30 -5.50
CA ALA A 221 4.27 -23.64 -6.77
C ALA A 221 5.02 -22.31 -6.58
N ALA A 222 4.73 -21.55 -5.51
CA ALA A 222 5.45 -20.33 -5.16
C ALA A 222 6.90 -20.64 -4.75
N TYR A 223 7.14 -21.63 -3.90
CA TYR A 223 8.50 -22.05 -3.55
C TYR A 223 9.30 -22.47 -4.80
N ARG A 224 8.73 -23.30 -5.68
CA ARG A 224 9.37 -23.69 -6.94
C ARG A 224 9.65 -22.52 -7.87
N PHE A 225 8.81 -21.48 -7.82
CA PHE A 225 9.04 -20.26 -8.59
C PHE A 225 10.25 -19.50 -8.07
N PHE A 226 10.36 -19.29 -6.75
CA PHE A 226 11.50 -18.59 -6.16
C PHE A 226 12.81 -19.38 -6.20
N ASP A 227 12.73 -20.71 -6.27
CA ASP A 227 13.86 -21.63 -6.39
C ASP A 227 14.35 -21.83 -7.84
N ASN A 228 13.69 -21.18 -8.79
CA ASN A 228 14.01 -21.31 -10.21
C ASN A 228 15.11 -20.31 -10.61
N GLU A 229 16.22 -20.78 -11.15
CA GLU A 229 17.37 -19.98 -11.56
C GLU A 229 17.06 -18.92 -12.63
N GLU A 230 16.02 -19.12 -13.44
CA GLU A 230 15.55 -18.15 -14.44
C GLU A 230 14.82 -16.96 -13.80
N VAL A 231 14.40 -17.08 -12.54
CA VAL A 231 13.69 -16.01 -11.82
C VAL A 231 14.70 -15.10 -11.12
N LYS A 232 15.09 -14.04 -11.80
CA LYS A 232 16.02 -13.04 -11.28
C LYS A 232 15.27 -11.84 -10.71
N MET A 233 15.70 -11.35 -9.55
CA MET A 233 15.14 -10.14 -8.94
C MET A 233 15.14 -8.95 -9.91
N ASP A 234 16.21 -8.75 -10.66
CA ASP A 234 16.33 -7.65 -11.62
C ASP A 234 15.27 -7.69 -12.72
N ALA A 235 14.90 -8.88 -13.21
CA ALA A 235 13.85 -9.03 -14.23
C ALA A 235 12.47 -8.61 -13.67
N LEU A 236 12.18 -8.98 -12.42
CA LEU A 236 10.95 -8.61 -11.73
C LEU A 236 10.90 -7.10 -11.48
N LEU A 237 11.97 -6.53 -10.95
CA LEU A 237 12.08 -5.10 -10.64
C LEU A 237 12.04 -4.25 -11.91
N LYS A 238 12.67 -4.68 -13.02
CA LYS A 238 12.63 -3.97 -14.30
C LYS A 238 11.19 -3.79 -14.81
N SER A 239 10.34 -4.80 -14.66
CA SER A 239 8.92 -4.69 -15.02
C SER A 239 8.19 -3.68 -14.12
N HIS A 240 8.40 -3.77 -12.81
CA HIS A 240 7.85 -2.85 -11.82
C HIS A 240 8.31 -1.40 -12.08
N TYR A 241 9.58 -1.16 -12.37
CA TYR A 241 10.10 0.19 -12.67
C TYR A 241 9.42 0.81 -13.91
N LYS A 242 9.17 0.00 -14.96
CA LYS A 242 8.42 0.47 -16.14
C LYS A 242 7.00 0.93 -15.77
N SER A 243 6.32 0.18 -14.90
CA SER A 243 4.98 0.53 -14.41
C SER A 243 5.01 1.77 -13.51
N THR A 244 6.04 1.91 -12.67
CA THR A 244 6.28 3.13 -11.87
C THR A 244 6.44 4.34 -12.77
N HIS A 245 7.27 4.26 -13.82
CA HIS A 245 7.45 5.35 -14.80
C HIS A 245 6.13 5.73 -15.48
N ALA A 246 5.27 4.76 -15.79
CA ALA A 246 3.96 5.04 -16.37
C ALA A 246 3.08 5.85 -15.39
N ARG A 247 3.07 5.50 -14.10
CA ARG A 247 2.33 6.24 -13.04
C ARG A 247 2.89 7.64 -12.78
N MET A 248 4.17 7.86 -13.04
CA MET A 248 4.82 9.18 -12.91
C MET A 248 4.47 10.13 -14.05
N ARG A 249 3.83 9.68 -15.15
CA ARG A 249 3.67 10.43 -16.41
C ARG A 249 3.04 11.81 -16.22
N ASP A 250 2.00 11.91 -15.43
CA ASP A 250 1.20 13.12 -15.29
C ASP A 250 1.68 14.04 -14.13
N GLU A 251 2.70 13.58 -13.39
CA GLU A 251 3.25 14.34 -12.27
C GLU A 251 4.32 15.34 -12.74
N LYS A 252 4.28 16.56 -12.20
CA LYS A 252 5.30 17.61 -12.48
C LYS A 252 6.51 17.49 -11.59
N VAL A 253 6.31 17.08 -10.34
CA VAL A 253 7.34 16.93 -9.32
C VAL A 253 7.25 15.51 -8.76
N ILE A 254 8.37 14.80 -8.73
CA ILE A 254 8.50 13.47 -8.16
C ILE A 254 9.44 13.52 -6.97
N LEU A 255 8.99 13.01 -5.84
CA LEU A 255 9.79 12.84 -4.64
C LEU A 255 10.36 11.42 -4.63
N ALA A 256 11.66 11.27 -4.88
CA ALA A 256 12.38 9.99 -4.86
C ALA A 256 12.95 9.78 -3.45
N ILE A 257 12.17 9.15 -2.57
CA ILE A 257 12.50 8.97 -1.15
C ILE A 257 13.31 7.70 -0.98
N GLN A 258 14.47 7.82 -0.33
CA GLN A 258 15.39 6.71 -0.07
C GLN A 258 15.38 6.33 1.40
N ASP A 259 15.40 5.02 1.69
CA ASP A 259 15.58 4.51 3.05
C ASP A 259 16.28 3.14 3.05
N THR A 260 16.77 2.74 4.22
CA THR A 260 17.44 1.44 4.42
C THR A 260 16.72 0.65 5.49
N THR A 261 16.26 -0.54 5.13
CA THR A 261 15.64 -1.52 6.03
C THR A 261 16.55 -2.73 6.19
N SER A 262 16.57 -3.30 7.39
CA SER A 262 17.27 -4.56 7.65
C SER A 262 16.25 -5.69 7.85
N LEU A 263 16.37 -6.75 7.06
CA LEU A 263 15.57 -7.95 7.18
C LEU A 263 16.27 -8.95 8.11
N ASN A 264 15.66 -9.24 9.25
CA ASN A 264 16.25 -10.09 10.28
C ASN A 264 15.87 -11.56 10.07
N TYR A 265 16.87 -12.39 9.77
CA TYR A 265 16.74 -13.85 9.59
C TYR A 265 17.47 -14.64 10.67
N SER A 266 17.79 -14.05 11.82
CA SER A 266 18.55 -14.70 12.90
C SER A 266 17.91 -15.99 13.42
N THR A 267 16.59 -16.15 13.30
CA THR A 267 15.84 -17.35 13.69
C THR A 267 15.79 -18.43 12.61
N HIS A 268 16.33 -18.15 11.42
CA HIS A 268 16.32 -19.06 10.27
C HIS A 268 17.70 -19.69 10.08
N ALA A 269 18.06 -20.63 10.95
CA ALA A 269 19.41 -21.22 11.03
C ALA A 269 19.86 -21.93 9.74
N ALA A 270 18.92 -22.36 8.89
CA ALA A 270 19.21 -23.04 7.63
C ALA A 270 19.44 -22.06 6.45
N THR A 271 19.29 -20.74 6.66
CA THR A 271 19.51 -19.74 5.60
C THR A 271 20.98 -19.39 5.51
N GLU A 272 21.59 -19.65 4.38
CA GLU A 272 23.00 -19.38 4.07
C GLU A 272 23.17 -17.95 3.53
N ASP A 273 24.43 -17.51 3.38
CA ASP A 273 24.83 -16.20 2.81
C ASP A 273 24.24 -14.97 3.49
N LEU A 274 23.83 -15.08 4.74
CA LEU A 274 23.43 -13.94 5.56
C LEU A 274 24.62 -13.17 6.12
N GLY A 275 24.43 -11.86 6.27
CA GLY A 275 25.40 -10.98 6.91
C GLY A 275 24.88 -10.40 8.21
N GLN A 276 25.77 -9.84 9.02
CA GLN A 276 25.35 -9.17 10.25
C GLN A 276 24.59 -7.88 9.95
N ILE A 277 23.42 -7.73 10.59
CA ILE A 277 22.61 -6.53 10.56
C ILE A 277 22.58 -5.86 11.94
N GLY A 278 22.35 -4.55 11.98
CA GLY A 278 22.29 -3.80 13.24
C GLY A 278 23.62 -3.78 14.01
N THR A 279 23.51 -3.57 15.32
CA THR A 279 24.66 -3.42 16.25
C THR A 279 24.82 -4.61 17.21
N LEU A 280 23.81 -5.46 17.34
CA LEU A 280 23.85 -6.62 18.24
C LEU A 280 24.62 -7.76 17.58
N PRO A 281 25.53 -8.43 18.31
CA PRO A 281 26.21 -9.62 17.82
C PRO A 281 25.19 -10.72 17.50
N ASN A 282 25.48 -11.54 16.51
CA ASN A 282 24.65 -12.67 16.06
C ASN A 282 23.29 -12.30 15.44
N THR A 283 23.04 -11.02 15.14
CA THR A 283 21.85 -10.63 14.38
C THR A 283 22.17 -10.74 12.90
N MET A 284 21.65 -11.79 12.24
CA MET A 284 21.94 -12.13 10.85
C MET A 284 20.78 -11.78 9.92
N GLY A 285 21.11 -11.32 8.72
CA GLY A 285 20.08 -10.92 7.75
C GLY A 285 20.62 -10.26 6.52
N LEU A 286 19.74 -9.52 5.84
CA LEU A 286 20.00 -8.75 4.65
C LEU A 286 19.68 -7.27 4.90
N ASN A 287 20.40 -6.38 4.22
CA ASN A 287 20.02 -4.98 4.14
C ASN A 287 19.37 -4.72 2.77
N VAL A 288 18.30 -3.97 2.79
CA VAL A 288 17.59 -3.49 1.59
C VAL A 288 17.61 -1.97 1.64
N HIS A 289 18.09 -1.35 0.57
CA HIS A 289 18.01 0.09 0.37
C HIS A 289 17.17 0.33 -0.87
N ASP A 290 16.05 0.97 -0.68
CA ASP A 290 15.11 1.25 -1.76
C ASP A 290 14.94 2.75 -1.99
N THR A 291 14.50 3.08 -3.19
CA THR A 291 14.08 4.42 -3.57
C THR A 291 12.67 4.32 -4.12
N MET A 292 11.73 4.94 -3.43
CA MET A 292 10.32 4.96 -3.81
C MET A 292 9.91 6.33 -4.33
N ALA A 293 9.24 6.35 -5.47
CA ALA A 293 8.66 7.56 -6.03
C ALA A 293 7.32 7.88 -5.37
N PHE A 294 7.14 9.15 -5.01
CA PHE A 294 5.89 9.73 -4.51
C PHE A 294 5.54 10.98 -5.32
N ASN A 295 4.26 11.30 -5.39
CA ASN A 295 3.85 12.64 -5.80
C ASN A 295 3.91 13.62 -4.61
N VAL A 296 3.63 14.90 -4.86
CA VAL A 296 3.69 15.95 -3.81
C VAL A 296 2.58 15.81 -2.76
N GLU A 297 1.49 15.10 -3.05
CA GLU A 297 0.41 14.77 -2.13
C GLU A 297 0.76 13.59 -1.22
N GLY A 298 1.92 12.95 -1.43
CA GLY A 298 2.38 11.81 -0.66
C GLY A 298 1.82 10.46 -1.12
N THR A 299 1.26 10.39 -2.33
CA THR A 299 0.81 9.12 -2.91
C THR A 299 2.01 8.33 -3.44
N PRO A 300 2.23 7.07 -3.01
CA PRO A 300 3.30 6.24 -3.55
C PRO A 300 3.00 5.83 -4.99
N LEU A 301 3.97 6.05 -5.89
CA LEU A 301 3.87 5.71 -7.30
C LEU A 301 4.57 4.37 -7.62
N GLY A 302 5.53 3.97 -6.81
CA GLY A 302 6.25 2.70 -6.91
C GLY A 302 7.76 2.86 -6.72
N LEU A 303 8.47 1.72 -6.74
CA LEU A 303 9.92 1.70 -6.61
C LEU A 303 10.61 2.15 -7.92
N ILE A 304 11.75 2.81 -7.79
CA ILE A 304 12.62 3.21 -8.91
C ILE A 304 14.04 2.64 -8.79
N ASN A 305 14.43 2.24 -7.58
CA ASN A 305 15.68 1.53 -7.33
C ASN A 305 15.56 0.65 -6.10
N VAL A 306 16.15 -0.55 -6.12
CA VAL A 306 16.29 -1.44 -4.98
C VAL A 306 17.67 -2.06 -4.99
N GLN A 307 18.37 -1.97 -3.86
CA GLN A 307 19.65 -2.62 -3.61
C GLN A 307 19.48 -3.57 -2.43
N CYS A 308 19.92 -4.81 -2.57
CA CYS A 308 19.86 -5.83 -1.54
C CYS A 308 21.25 -6.46 -1.36
N TRP A 309 21.75 -6.53 -0.12
CA TRP A 309 23.05 -7.13 0.14
C TRP A 309 23.16 -7.74 1.55
N ALA A 310 24.03 -8.74 1.66
CA ALA A 310 24.52 -9.25 2.94
C ALA A 310 25.87 -8.59 3.27
N ARG A 311 26.08 -8.17 4.52
CA ARG A 311 27.41 -7.71 4.97
C ARG A 311 28.38 -8.87 5.04
N ASN A 312 29.58 -8.69 4.50
CA ASN A 312 30.61 -9.70 4.55
C ASN A 312 31.07 -9.92 6.02
N PRO A 313 30.87 -11.11 6.61
CA PRO A 313 31.24 -11.39 8.01
C PRO A 313 32.71 -11.16 8.31
N LYS A 314 33.62 -11.34 7.33
CA LYS A 314 35.07 -11.14 7.46
C LYS A 314 35.47 -9.66 7.64
N LYS A 315 34.56 -8.72 7.31
CA LYS A 315 34.73 -7.28 7.49
C LYS A 315 34.21 -6.77 8.84
N TYR A 316 33.63 -7.61 9.65
CA TYR A 316 33.11 -7.24 10.97
C TYR A 316 34.26 -6.78 11.92
N GLY A 317 33.98 -5.75 12.71
CA GLY A 317 34.96 -5.19 13.66
C GLY A 317 36.07 -4.30 13.05
N LYS A 318 36.20 -4.27 11.71
CA LYS A 318 37.26 -3.52 11.01
C LYS A 318 36.90 -2.06 10.70
N LYS A 319 36.20 -1.36 11.61
CA LYS A 319 35.80 0.06 11.43
C LYS A 319 36.98 1.02 11.19
N HIS A 320 38.16 0.72 11.72
CA HIS A 320 39.36 1.54 11.55
C HIS A 320 39.81 1.61 10.09
N LEU A 321 39.63 0.56 9.29
CA LEU A 321 39.99 0.55 7.87
C LEU A 321 39.04 1.38 7.00
N ARG A 322 37.88 1.78 7.52
CA ARG A 322 36.87 2.52 6.76
C ARG A 322 37.35 3.87 6.20
N LYS A 323 38.39 4.47 6.82
CA LYS A 323 38.96 5.74 6.36
C LYS A 323 39.75 5.58 5.05
N GLU A 324 40.29 4.40 4.80
CA GLU A 324 41.13 4.09 3.64
C GLU A 324 40.30 3.66 2.42
N LEU A 325 39.04 3.23 2.63
CA LEU A 325 38.15 2.78 1.56
C LEU A 325 37.68 3.96 0.70
N THR A 326 37.57 3.72 -0.59
CA THR A 326 36.89 4.64 -1.52
C THR A 326 35.37 4.70 -1.23
N ILE A 327 34.67 5.63 -1.85
CA ILE A 327 33.20 5.74 -1.60
C ILE A 327 32.46 4.52 -2.14
N GLU A 328 32.93 3.95 -3.26
CA GLU A 328 32.37 2.78 -3.93
C GLU A 328 32.48 1.52 -3.06
N GLU A 329 33.50 1.45 -2.20
CA GLU A 329 33.72 0.32 -1.29
C GLU A 329 32.96 0.45 0.04
N LYS A 330 32.36 1.62 0.30
CA LYS A 330 31.59 1.90 1.52
C LYS A 330 30.11 1.58 1.33
N GLU A 331 29.44 1.11 2.38
CA GLU A 331 27.97 0.96 2.37
C GLU A 331 27.23 2.27 2.07
N SER A 332 27.85 3.41 2.36
CA SER A 332 27.28 4.72 2.04
C SER A 332 27.15 4.98 0.53
N ASN A 333 27.79 4.18 -0.31
CA ASN A 333 27.64 4.24 -1.77
C ASN A 333 26.19 3.95 -2.23
N LYS A 334 25.42 3.23 -1.42
CA LYS A 334 23.98 2.98 -1.68
C LYS A 334 23.20 4.28 -1.99
N TRP A 335 23.50 5.36 -1.28
CA TRP A 335 22.87 6.67 -1.47
C TRP A 335 23.20 7.30 -2.82
N LEU A 336 24.46 7.12 -3.26
CA LEU A 336 24.92 7.63 -4.56
C LEU A 336 24.28 6.84 -5.71
N ILE A 337 24.21 5.51 -5.61
CA ILE A 337 23.57 4.63 -6.61
C ILE A 337 22.10 5.00 -6.77
N SER A 338 21.38 5.14 -5.66
CA SER A 338 19.97 5.55 -5.68
C SER A 338 19.77 6.95 -6.26
N PHE A 339 20.67 7.89 -5.93
CA PHE A 339 20.64 9.23 -6.53
C PHE A 339 20.91 9.20 -8.03
N GLN A 340 21.84 8.38 -8.50
CA GLN A 340 22.11 8.17 -9.93
C GLN A 340 20.88 7.66 -10.67
N SER A 341 20.12 6.71 -10.09
CA SER A 341 18.86 6.25 -10.68
C SER A 341 17.83 7.39 -10.80
N ALA A 342 17.75 8.29 -9.81
CA ALA A 342 16.91 9.48 -9.90
C ALA A 342 17.41 10.45 -11.01
N CYS A 343 18.71 10.59 -11.19
CA CYS A 343 19.30 11.40 -12.27
C CYS A 343 19.03 10.82 -13.66
N GLU A 344 19.05 9.51 -13.81
CA GLU A 344 18.69 8.84 -15.07
C GLU A 344 17.24 9.17 -15.49
N ILE A 345 16.32 9.13 -14.53
CA ILE A 345 14.93 9.53 -14.76
C ILE A 345 14.86 11.03 -15.13
N GLN A 346 15.57 11.89 -14.42
CA GLN A 346 15.59 13.33 -14.69
C GLN A 346 16.11 13.64 -16.11
N LYS A 347 17.10 12.91 -16.60
CA LYS A 347 17.65 13.09 -17.96
C LYS A 347 16.63 12.74 -19.06
N VAL A 348 15.78 11.74 -18.81
CA VAL A 348 14.72 11.34 -19.73
C VAL A 348 13.53 12.30 -19.61
N GLU A 349 13.11 12.62 -18.39
CA GLU A 349 11.93 13.39 -18.05
C GLU A 349 12.27 14.88 -17.79
N ARG A 350 12.87 15.55 -18.79
CA ARG A 350 13.41 16.92 -18.65
C ARG A 350 12.38 17.99 -18.23
N LYS A 351 11.08 17.74 -18.46
CA LYS A 351 10.00 18.66 -18.08
C LYS A 351 9.55 18.50 -16.62
N LYS A 352 10.01 17.46 -15.94
CA LYS A 352 9.69 17.16 -14.55
C LYS A 352 10.83 17.59 -13.64
N THR A 353 10.53 17.76 -12.38
CA THR A 353 11.53 17.95 -11.33
C THR A 353 11.58 16.69 -10.48
N ILE A 354 12.69 15.97 -10.52
CA ILE A 354 12.93 14.83 -9.63
C ILE A 354 13.71 15.33 -8.42
N VAL A 355 13.18 15.08 -7.22
CA VAL A 355 13.81 15.47 -5.95
C VAL A 355 14.17 14.19 -5.19
N SER A 356 15.44 13.88 -5.12
CA SER A 356 15.96 12.77 -4.29
C SER A 356 15.99 13.20 -2.83
N ILE A 357 15.37 12.43 -1.96
CA ILE A 357 15.22 12.74 -0.53
C ILE A 357 15.89 11.66 0.30
N GLY A 358 16.77 12.08 1.21
CA GLY A 358 17.45 11.19 2.13
C GLY A 358 17.43 11.68 3.58
N ASP A 359 17.53 10.74 4.50
CA ASP A 359 17.62 11.00 5.92
C ASP A 359 19.05 11.47 6.34
N ARG A 360 19.34 11.41 7.65
CA ARG A 360 20.64 11.80 8.19
C ARG A 360 21.83 10.96 7.72
N GLU A 361 21.59 9.71 7.31
CA GLU A 361 22.65 8.84 6.79
C GLU A 361 23.12 9.28 5.41
N ALA A 362 22.28 9.99 4.66
CA ALA A 362 22.57 10.54 3.35
C ALA A 362 23.38 11.85 3.41
N ASP A 363 23.66 12.39 4.59
CA ASP A 363 24.51 13.60 4.76
C ASP A 363 25.97 13.33 4.44
N ILE A 364 26.26 13.09 3.17
CA ILE A 364 27.55 12.64 2.64
C ILE A 364 28.09 13.67 1.64
N TYR A 365 29.30 14.14 1.84
CA TYR A 365 29.96 15.11 0.95
C TYR A 365 30.01 14.62 -0.51
N ASP A 366 30.33 13.35 -0.74
CA ASP A 366 30.42 12.78 -2.09
C ASP A 366 29.06 12.80 -2.82
N LEU A 367 27.95 12.64 -2.09
CA LEU A 367 26.59 12.74 -2.64
C LEU A 367 26.29 14.19 -3.09
N PHE A 368 26.66 15.19 -2.28
CA PHE A 368 26.50 16.60 -2.64
C PHE A 368 27.33 16.95 -3.88
N LYS A 369 28.58 16.50 -3.91
CA LYS A 369 29.47 16.69 -5.06
C LYS A 369 28.88 16.07 -6.32
N LEU A 370 28.29 14.88 -6.24
CA LEU A 370 27.64 14.22 -7.35
C LEU A 370 26.40 15.00 -7.82
N ALA A 371 25.61 15.54 -6.88
CA ALA A 371 24.41 16.31 -7.21
C ALA A 371 24.75 17.61 -8.01
N LEU A 372 25.87 18.22 -7.71
CA LEU A 372 26.34 19.44 -8.37
C LEU A 372 27.24 19.21 -9.59
N SER A 373 27.55 17.95 -9.92
CA SER A 373 28.45 17.62 -11.05
C SER A 373 27.87 17.94 -12.42
N ASP A 374 26.53 17.95 -12.54
CA ASP A 374 25.80 18.25 -13.77
C ASP A 374 24.52 19.04 -13.42
N GLY A 375 24.32 20.21 -14.03
CA GLY A 375 23.15 21.05 -13.81
C GLY A 375 21.80 20.40 -14.18
N ASN A 376 21.82 19.30 -14.96
CA ASN A 376 20.64 18.51 -15.35
C ASN A 376 20.37 17.32 -14.42
N ASN A 377 21.13 17.21 -13.32
CA ASN A 377 20.88 16.17 -12.33
C ASN A 377 19.55 16.40 -11.58
N ALA A 378 19.01 15.33 -10.98
CA ALA A 378 17.93 15.42 -10.03
C ALA A 378 18.30 16.39 -8.88
N LYS A 379 17.32 17.03 -8.29
CA LYS A 379 17.50 17.85 -7.09
C LYS A 379 17.74 16.94 -5.87
N LEU A 380 18.43 17.46 -4.87
CA LEU A 380 18.78 16.72 -3.66
C LEU A 380 18.23 17.43 -2.42
N LEU A 381 17.49 16.73 -1.57
CA LEU A 381 16.98 17.20 -0.30
C LEU A 381 17.43 16.25 0.82
N ILE A 382 18.33 16.68 1.68
CA ILE A 382 18.92 15.83 2.73
C ILE A 382 18.68 16.45 4.10
N ARG A 383 18.27 15.60 5.04
CA ARG A 383 18.25 15.96 6.46
C ARG A 383 19.68 16.02 6.99
N ALA A 384 20.22 17.22 7.12
CA ALA A 384 21.59 17.40 7.59
C ALA A 384 21.79 16.91 9.03
N CYS A 385 22.92 16.26 9.30
CA CYS A 385 23.37 15.85 10.63
C CYS A 385 24.80 16.32 10.96
N GLN A 386 25.57 16.73 9.95
CA GLN A 386 26.95 17.22 10.13
C GLN A 386 26.93 18.74 10.22
N ASN A 387 27.49 19.29 11.31
CA ASN A 387 27.69 20.72 11.45
C ASN A 387 28.98 21.14 10.69
N ARG A 388 28.81 21.39 9.38
CA ARG A 388 29.95 21.63 8.45
C ARG A 388 30.46 23.04 8.53
N VAL A 389 31.73 23.23 8.15
CA VAL A 389 32.38 24.54 8.04
C VAL A 389 31.85 25.25 6.80
N VAL A 390 31.42 26.51 6.95
CA VAL A 390 31.07 27.39 5.86
C VAL A 390 32.34 28.03 5.30
N ALA A 391 32.53 28.00 3.98
CA ALA A 391 33.72 28.56 3.35
C ALA A 391 33.76 30.10 3.53
N GLY A 392 34.92 30.64 3.87
CA GLY A 392 35.08 32.08 4.09
C GLY A 392 34.55 32.61 5.43
N GLU A 393 33.95 31.74 6.24
CA GLU A 393 33.34 32.11 7.53
C GLU A 393 34.02 31.38 8.69
N GLN A 394 33.90 31.93 9.91
CA GLN A 394 34.37 31.24 11.13
C GLN A 394 33.30 30.31 11.69
N ASP A 395 32.05 30.56 11.35
CA ASP A 395 30.91 29.80 11.85
C ASP A 395 30.72 28.44 11.16
N LEU A 396 30.18 27.50 11.88
CA LEU A 396 29.63 26.28 11.33
C LEU A 396 28.21 26.52 10.82
N ILE A 397 27.68 25.60 10.01
CA ILE A 397 26.41 25.78 9.29
C ILE A 397 25.21 26.11 10.21
N TRP A 398 25.15 25.47 11.41
CA TRP A 398 24.01 25.70 12.34
C TRP A 398 24.05 27.13 12.92
N GLU A 399 25.21 27.61 13.31
CA GLU A 399 25.41 28.96 13.87
C GLU A 399 25.15 29.99 12.78
N HIS A 400 25.65 29.73 11.56
CA HIS A 400 25.49 30.61 10.43
C HIS A 400 24.02 30.81 10.03
N VAL A 401 23.24 29.71 9.92
CA VAL A 401 21.81 29.78 9.57
C VAL A 401 20.97 30.39 10.70
N ARG A 402 21.33 30.19 11.98
CA ARG A 402 20.59 30.80 13.10
C ARG A 402 20.66 32.33 13.13
N LYS A 403 21.73 32.91 12.60
CA LYS A 403 21.93 34.37 12.53
C LYS A 403 21.05 35.04 11.44
N VAL A 404 20.50 34.26 10.51
CA VAL A 404 19.63 34.77 9.44
C VAL A 404 18.25 35.09 10.00
N GLU A 405 17.64 36.16 9.54
CA GLU A 405 16.24 36.45 9.87
C GLU A 405 15.31 35.32 9.43
N PHE A 406 14.25 35.09 10.18
CA PHE A 406 13.29 34.05 9.80
C PHE A 406 12.45 34.47 8.59
N ALA A 407 12.32 33.57 7.64
CA ALA A 407 11.57 33.79 6.40
C ALA A 407 10.06 33.53 6.56
N GLY A 408 9.67 32.82 7.61
CA GLY A 408 8.25 32.50 7.85
C GLY A 408 8.06 31.65 9.09
N LYS A 409 6.77 31.44 9.41
CA LYS A 409 6.32 30.58 10.50
C LYS A 409 5.38 29.52 9.95
N LEU A 410 5.43 28.32 10.52
CA LEU A 410 4.58 27.19 10.17
C LEU A 410 3.97 26.61 11.44
N GLN A 411 2.66 26.52 11.48
CA GLN A 411 1.93 25.78 12.53
C GLN A 411 1.85 24.32 12.14
N ILE A 412 2.24 23.43 13.04
CA ILE A 412 2.16 21.99 12.84
C ILE A 412 1.49 21.30 14.01
N HIS A 413 0.68 20.31 13.72
CA HIS A 413 0.15 19.39 14.71
C HIS A 413 1.16 18.30 15.02
N VAL A 414 1.68 18.26 16.24
CA VAL A 414 2.57 17.19 16.71
C VAL A 414 1.70 16.09 17.35
N PRO A 415 1.60 14.89 16.74
CA PRO A 415 0.76 13.83 17.29
C PRO A 415 1.34 13.27 18.59
N ARG A 416 0.47 12.62 19.38
CA ARG A 416 0.87 11.94 20.62
C ARG A 416 1.97 10.90 20.35
N LYS A 417 3.04 10.92 21.16
CA LYS A 417 4.12 9.94 21.12
C LYS A 417 4.42 9.43 22.54
N GLY A 418 4.13 8.18 22.81
CA GLY A 418 4.30 7.60 24.16
C GLY A 418 3.49 8.39 25.20
N ASN A 419 4.17 8.90 26.25
CA ASN A 419 3.55 9.68 27.31
C ASN A 419 3.38 11.19 26.99
N GLN A 420 3.89 11.65 25.85
CA GLN A 420 3.73 13.05 25.43
C GLN A 420 2.38 13.22 24.72
N LYS A 421 1.57 14.18 25.21
CA LYS A 421 0.28 14.52 24.58
C LYS A 421 0.50 15.18 23.21
N SER A 422 -0.47 15.05 22.32
CA SER A 422 -0.50 15.84 21.09
C SER A 422 -0.52 17.34 21.41
N ARG A 423 0.13 18.15 20.59
CA ARG A 423 0.20 19.60 20.75
C ARG A 423 0.34 20.29 19.40
N GLU A 424 -0.08 21.54 19.35
CA GLU A 424 0.28 22.46 18.29
C GLU A 424 1.68 23.03 18.56
N ALA A 425 2.48 23.15 17.51
CA ALA A 425 3.81 23.76 17.59
C ALA A 425 3.99 24.79 16.45
N GLU A 426 4.50 25.95 16.80
CA GLU A 426 4.92 26.95 15.83
C GLU A 426 6.40 26.75 15.52
N LEU A 427 6.72 26.57 14.25
CA LEU A 427 8.07 26.47 13.73
C LEU A 427 8.48 27.77 13.04
N THR A 428 9.67 28.27 13.30
CA THR A 428 10.29 29.37 12.52
C THR A 428 11.17 28.78 11.43
N ILE A 429 11.02 29.29 10.21
CA ILE A 429 11.77 28.83 9.04
C ILE A 429 12.85 29.85 8.72
N ARG A 430 14.07 29.35 8.55
CA ARG A 430 15.23 30.12 8.07
C ARG A 430 15.89 29.35 6.95
N PHE A 431 16.38 30.05 5.95
CA PHE A 431 17.20 29.45 4.88
C PHE A 431 18.23 30.47 4.38
N LYS A 432 19.36 29.95 3.94
CA LYS A 432 20.42 30.73 3.31
C LYS A 432 21.22 29.83 2.39
N GLU A 433 21.63 30.38 1.26
CA GLU A 433 22.63 29.76 0.40
C GLU A 433 24.01 29.86 1.07
N VAL A 434 24.73 28.76 1.13
CA VAL A 434 26.03 28.69 1.77
C VAL A 434 27.00 27.83 0.96
N GLU A 435 28.27 28.23 0.93
CA GLU A 435 29.32 27.43 0.36
C GLU A 435 29.94 26.55 1.48
N LEU A 436 29.86 25.23 1.32
CA LEU A 436 30.43 24.27 2.29
C LEU A 436 31.89 23.97 1.98
N LYS A 437 32.74 24.10 2.96
CA LYS A 437 34.17 23.76 2.85
C LYS A 437 34.36 22.27 2.68
N ALA A 438 35.20 21.84 1.75
CA ALA A 438 35.55 20.45 1.54
C ALA A 438 36.16 19.83 2.82
N PRO A 439 35.81 18.58 3.17
CA PRO A 439 36.44 17.87 4.28
C PRO A 439 37.97 17.70 4.07
N ALA A 440 38.76 17.92 5.11
CA ALA A 440 40.23 17.87 5.02
C ALA A 440 40.80 16.53 4.51
N ALA A 441 40.06 15.43 4.72
CA ALA A 441 40.46 14.10 4.28
C ALA A 441 40.23 13.84 2.77
N LYS A 442 39.57 14.77 2.04
CA LYS A 442 39.32 14.61 0.60
C LYS A 442 40.50 15.18 -0.20
N LYS A 443 40.99 14.39 -1.17
CA LYS A 443 42.09 14.81 -2.07
C LYS A 443 41.63 15.98 -2.96
N ASP A 444 40.40 15.97 -3.38
CA ASP A 444 39.78 17.01 -4.17
C ASP A 444 39.09 18.01 -3.23
N LYS A 445 39.79 19.11 -2.94
CA LYS A 445 39.40 20.16 -1.99
C LYS A 445 38.41 21.15 -2.61
N LYS A 446 37.46 20.70 -3.47
CA LYS A 446 36.49 21.57 -4.06
C LYS A 446 35.34 21.85 -3.08
N ASN A 447 35.09 23.13 -2.77
CA ASN A 447 33.93 23.55 -2.00
C ASN A 447 32.64 23.27 -2.74
N ILE A 448 31.52 23.26 -2.02
CA ILE A 448 30.18 22.93 -2.54
C ILE A 448 29.21 24.06 -2.19
N THR A 449 28.56 24.65 -3.18
CA THR A 449 27.53 25.70 -3.03
C THR A 449 26.15 25.11 -3.26
#